data_e1deb49d2e5800b20047411610c99ade
#
_entry.id   e1deb49d2e5800b20047411610c99ade
#
_cell.length_a   1.000
_cell.length_b   1.000
_cell.length_c   1.000
_cell.angle_alpha   90.00
_cell.angle_beta   90.00
_cell.angle_gamma   90.00
#
_symmetry.space_group_name_H-M   'P 1'
#
loop_
_entity.id
_entity.type
_entity.pdbx_description
1 polymer ?
#
loop_
_entity_poly.entity_id
_entity_poly.type
_entity_poly.pdbx_seq_one_letter_code
_entity_poly.pdbx_strand_id
1 'polypeptide(L)'
;MKIDYSLELINITKKFDSQNVVENLNLSILPGKVTCLLGPSGCGKSTTLRIAAGLETQDSGIIKINGNLISEPNVSHLPPEKRNIGFMFQDFALFPHLTVKKNIEFGVTRNKYESFDNFSSDHLLKKIGLDGFQQKYPHTLSGGEQQRIALARAISTIPMVMLMDEPFSGLDKRLRDEIRDETIELLKEE
;
A
#
# COMPACT_ATOMS: atom_id res chain seq x y z
N MET A 1 -14.74 21.44 -15.15
CA MET A 1 -14.90 20.41 -14.12
C MET A 1 -13.50 20.13 -13.60
N LYS A 2 -13.22 20.36 -12.30
CA LYS A 2 -11.92 20.01 -11.71
C LYS A 2 -11.93 18.49 -11.51
N ILE A 3 -11.01 17.78 -12.11
CA ILE A 3 -10.87 16.33 -11.89
C ILE A 3 -10.14 16.18 -10.56
N ASP A 4 -10.77 15.57 -9.58
CA ASP A 4 -10.14 15.28 -8.29
C ASP A 4 -9.48 13.90 -8.36
N TYR A 5 -8.16 13.88 -8.39
CA TYR A 5 -7.36 12.65 -8.36
C TYR A 5 -7.11 12.20 -6.92
N SER A 6 -7.17 10.89 -6.68
CA SER A 6 -6.79 10.32 -5.37
C SER A 6 -5.31 10.48 -5.10
N LEU A 7 -4.46 10.36 -6.13
CA LEU A 7 -3.02 10.56 -6.04
C LEU A 7 -2.52 11.24 -7.32
N GLU A 8 -1.66 12.25 -7.15
CA GLU A 8 -0.93 12.90 -8.23
C GLU A 8 0.55 12.97 -7.89
N LEU A 9 1.37 12.49 -8.80
CA LEU A 9 2.82 12.67 -8.84
C LEU A 9 3.11 13.60 -10.02
N ILE A 10 3.72 14.75 -9.77
CA ILE A 10 3.92 15.79 -10.79
C ILE A 10 5.40 16.08 -10.90
N ASN A 11 6.00 15.80 -12.06
CA ASN A 11 7.42 16.02 -12.37
C ASN A 11 8.38 15.42 -11.32
N ILE A 12 8.06 14.24 -10.81
CA ILE A 12 8.85 13.56 -9.78
C ILE A 12 10.19 13.10 -10.37
N THR A 13 11.26 13.52 -9.73
CA THR A 13 12.63 13.04 -10.02
C THR A 13 13.26 12.54 -8.74
N LYS A 14 13.99 11.40 -8.86
CA LYS A 14 14.80 10.82 -7.78
C LYS A 14 16.10 10.27 -8.34
N LYS A 15 17.19 10.65 -7.68
CA LYS A 15 18.54 10.13 -7.96
C LYS A 15 19.04 9.36 -6.75
N PHE A 16 19.79 8.33 -7.02
CA PHE A 16 20.67 7.70 -6.03
C PHE A 16 22.10 7.82 -6.57
N ASP A 17 22.97 8.40 -5.76
CA ASP A 17 24.31 8.81 -6.17
C ASP A 17 24.25 9.72 -7.42
N SER A 18 24.73 9.24 -8.57
CA SER A 18 24.70 10.00 -9.83
C SER A 18 23.70 9.44 -10.85
N GLN A 19 22.90 8.44 -10.49
CA GLN A 19 21.98 7.76 -11.40
C GLN A 19 20.54 8.22 -11.17
N ASN A 20 19.87 8.69 -12.24
CA ASN A 20 18.43 8.93 -12.22
C ASN A 20 17.71 7.58 -12.16
N VAL A 21 16.94 7.35 -11.10
CA VAL A 21 16.08 6.16 -10.93
C VAL A 21 14.63 6.46 -11.29
N VAL A 22 14.18 7.68 -10.99
CA VAL A 22 12.90 8.23 -11.47
C VAL A 22 13.22 9.58 -12.10
N GLU A 23 12.73 9.82 -13.32
CA GLU A 23 13.01 11.04 -14.05
C GLU A 23 11.73 11.65 -14.61
N ASN A 24 11.41 12.85 -14.14
CA ASN A 24 10.29 13.68 -14.58
C ASN A 24 8.95 12.92 -14.71
N LEU A 25 8.69 12.01 -13.74
CA LEU A 25 7.50 11.17 -13.74
C LEU A 25 6.25 11.98 -13.45
N ASN A 26 5.24 11.81 -14.31
CA ASN A 26 3.90 12.32 -14.09
C ASN A 26 2.92 11.14 -14.05
N LEU A 27 2.15 11.04 -12.96
CA LEU A 27 1.17 9.99 -12.74
C LEU A 27 -0.04 10.57 -12.02
N SER A 28 -1.24 10.29 -12.51
CA SER A 28 -2.49 10.72 -11.86
C SER A 28 -3.44 9.52 -11.76
N ILE A 29 -3.96 9.27 -10.56
CA ILE A 29 -4.82 8.14 -10.26
C ILE A 29 -6.20 8.65 -9.85
N LEU A 30 -7.23 8.20 -10.56
CA LEU A 30 -8.62 8.53 -10.27
C LEU A 30 -9.15 7.70 -9.09
N PRO A 31 -10.12 8.22 -8.33
CA PRO A 31 -10.82 7.47 -7.29
C PRO A 31 -11.42 6.17 -7.83
N GLY A 32 -11.32 5.08 -7.06
CA GLY A 32 -11.88 3.78 -7.41
C GLY A 32 -11.23 3.11 -8.63
N LYS A 33 -10.06 3.57 -9.09
CA LYS A 33 -9.35 2.99 -10.23
C LYS A 33 -8.08 2.26 -9.79
N VAL A 34 -7.85 1.12 -10.41
CA VAL A 34 -6.59 0.38 -10.30
C VAL A 34 -5.66 0.83 -11.42
N THR A 35 -4.44 1.19 -11.07
CA THR A 35 -3.37 1.57 -12.00
C THR A 35 -2.18 0.66 -11.81
N CYS A 36 -1.70 0.04 -12.90
CA CYS A 36 -0.54 -0.83 -12.87
C CYS A 36 0.69 -0.11 -13.44
N LEU A 37 1.79 -0.11 -12.69
CA LEU A 37 3.10 0.31 -13.17
C LEU A 37 3.80 -0.87 -13.83
N LEU A 38 4.03 -0.79 -15.14
CA LEU A 38 4.69 -1.84 -15.91
C LEU A 38 6.10 -1.40 -16.31
N GLY A 39 7.03 -2.32 -16.33
CA GLY A 39 8.41 -2.08 -16.75
C GLY A 39 9.37 -3.13 -16.22
N PRO A 40 10.60 -3.18 -16.76
CA PRO A 40 11.64 -4.13 -16.36
C PRO A 40 12.04 -3.94 -14.89
N SER A 41 12.73 -4.93 -14.33
CA SER A 41 13.31 -4.79 -12.98
C SER A 41 14.32 -3.63 -12.98
N GLY A 42 14.32 -2.85 -11.90
CA GLY A 42 15.20 -1.70 -11.73
C GLY A 42 14.75 -0.41 -12.41
N CYS A 43 13.61 -0.35 -13.12
CA CYS A 43 13.13 0.88 -13.78
C CYS A 43 12.45 1.89 -12.84
N GLY A 44 12.57 1.77 -11.53
CA GLY A 44 12.08 2.76 -10.56
C GLY A 44 10.66 2.55 -10.04
N LYS A 45 9.97 1.44 -10.34
CA LYS A 45 8.59 1.18 -9.85
C LYS A 45 8.48 1.24 -8.34
N SER A 46 9.26 0.43 -7.62
CA SER A 46 9.28 0.38 -6.16
C SER A 46 9.69 1.74 -5.56
N THR A 47 10.65 2.42 -6.17
CA THR A 47 11.06 3.77 -5.77
C THR A 47 9.91 4.77 -5.90
N THR A 48 9.17 4.72 -7.00
CA THR A 48 7.99 5.57 -7.22
C THR A 48 6.92 5.33 -6.15
N LEU A 49 6.61 4.07 -5.85
CA LEU A 49 5.66 3.72 -4.81
C LEU A 49 6.11 4.18 -3.42
N ARG A 50 7.41 4.00 -3.08
CA ARG A 50 7.99 4.46 -1.81
C ARG A 50 7.96 5.99 -1.69
N ILE A 51 8.22 6.72 -2.77
CA ILE A 51 8.09 8.18 -2.82
C ILE A 51 6.65 8.61 -2.56
N ALA A 52 5.68 8.01 -3.23
CA ALA A 52 4.26 8.29 -3.01
C ALA A 52 3.84 8.04 -1.55
N ALA A 53 4.32 6.94 -0.95
CA ALA A 53 4.08 6.59 0.44
C ALA A 53 4.82 7.47 1.45
N GLY A 54 5.86 8.22 1.04
CA GLY A 54 6.73 9.01 1.93
C GLY A 54 7.82 8.22 2.63
N LEU A 55 8.03 6.96 2.21
CA LEU A 55 9.12 6.11 2.66
C LEU A 55 10.46 6.49 2.02
N GLU A 56 10.40 7.24 0.92
CA GLU A 56 11.53 7.84 0.22
C GLU A 56 11.16 9.28 -0.16
N THR A 57 12.16 10.18 -0.17
CA THR A 57 11.94 11.59 -0.51
C THR A 57 12.38 11.83 -1.95
N GLN A 58 11.54 12.50 -2.74
CA GLN A 58 11.87 12.96 -4.09
C GLN A 58 12.88 14.13 -4.04
N ASP A 59 13.72 14.24 -5.07
CA ASP A 59 14.66 15.36 -5.22
C ASP A 59 13.97 16.57 -5.86
N SER A 60 12.96 16.34 -6.72
CA SER A 60 12.11 17.40 -7.28
C SER A 60 10.71 16.88 -7.58
N GLY A 61 9.78 17.81 -7.82
CA GLY A 61 8.38 17.52 -8.13
C GLY A 61 7.46 17.60 -6.92
N ILE A 62 6.18 17.37 -7.16
CA ILE A 62 5.10 17.60 -6.20
C ILE A 62 4.27 16.32 -6.06
N ILE A 63 3.87 16.01 -4.84
CA ILE A 63 2.93 14.93 -4.52
C ILE A 63 1.66 15.54 -3.93
N LYS A 64 0.51 15.16 -4.48
CA LYS A 64 -0.80 15.51 -3.93
C LYS A 64 -1.63 14.26 -3.67
N ILE A 65 -2.44 14.28 -2.61
CA ILE A 65 -3.47 13.28 -2.29
C ILE A 65 -4.79 14.03 -2.13
N ASN A 66 -5.80 13.63 -2.89
CA ASN A 66 -7.11 14.31 -2.95
C ASN A 66 -6.97 15.83 -3.11
N GLY A 67 -6.09 16.25 -4.02
CA GLY A 67 -5.81 17.65 -4.33
C GLY A 67 -4.99 18.40 -3.28
N ASN A 68 -4.73 17.84 -2.11
CA ASN A 68 -3.92 18.45 -1.06
C ASN A 68 -2.43 18.22 -1.29
N LEU A 69 -1.62 19.25 -1.13
CA LEU A 69 -0.16 19.17 -1.20
C LEU A 69 0.37 18.32 -0.03
N ILE A 70 1.06 17.22 -0.36
CA ILE A 70 1.60 16.27 0.60
C ILE A 70 3.11 16.37 0.70
N SER A 71 3.78 16.59 -0.42
CA SER A 71 5.23 16.70 -0.44
C SER A 71 5.69 17.58 -1.61
N GLU A 72 6.59 18.50 -1.29
CA GLU A 72 7.34 19.33 -2.22
C GLU A 72 8.70 19.63 -1.57
N PRO A 73 9.84 19.40 -2.24
CA PRO A 73 11.16 19.61 -1.67
C PRO A 73 11.34 21.03 -1.12
N ASN A 74 11.91 21.16 0.07
CA ASN A 74 12.14 22.41 0.78
C ASN A 74 10.88 23.22 1.18
N VAL A 75 9.68 22.74 0.89
CA VAL A 75 8.42 23.42 1.21
C VAL A 75 7.60 22.62 2.22
N SER A 76 7.31 21.37 1.92
CA SER A 76 6.48 20.49 2.75
C SER A 76 6.85 19.02 2.58
N HIS A 77 6.80 18.27 3.66
CA HIS A 77 6.92 16.81 3.62
C HIS A 77 6.06 16.20 4.71
N LEU A 78 4.91 15.66 4.31
CA LEU A 78 4.07 14.90 5.24
C LEU A 78 4.66 13.51 5.44
N PRO A 79 4.94 13.08 6.68
CA PRO A 79 5.52 11.77 6.93
C PRO A 79 4.54 10.64 6.61
N PRO A 80 5.03 9.40 6.37
CA PRO A 80 4.22 8.26 5.90
C PRO A 80 2.96 8.01 6.72
N GLU A 81 3.06 8.03 8.05
CA GLU A 81 1.96 7.74 8.98
C GLU A 81 0.81 8.77 8.94
N LYS A 82 1.02 9.91 8.27
CA LYS A 82 0.02 10.97 8.12
C LYS A 82 -0.58 11.03 6.70
N ARG A 83 -0.08 10.22 5.76
CA ARG A 83 -0.53 10.27 4.35
C ARG A 83 -1.84 9.54 4.09
N ASN A 84 -2.33 8.75 5.03
CA ASN A 84 -3.50 7.88 4.87
C ASN A 84 -3.38 6.95 3.64
N ILE A 85 -2.20 6.34 3.48
CA ILE A 85 -1.86 5.39 2.43
C ILE A 85 -1.67 4.00 3.04
N GLY A 86 -2.32 3.00 2.46
CA GLY A 86 -2.01 1.60 2.71
C GLY A 86 -0.82 1.18 1.83
N PHE A 87 0.18 0.53 2.40
CA PHE A 87 1.34 0.05 1.66
C PHE A 87 1.57 -1.45 1.89
N MET A 88 1.64 -2.19 0.79
CA MET A 88 2.02 -3.60 0.79
C MET A 88 3.40 -3.75 0.20
N PHE A 89 4.34 -4.24 1.02
CA PHE A 89 5.72 -4.51 0.63
C PHE A 89 5.84 -5.84 -0.12
N GLN A 90 6.84 -5.96 -0.97
CA GLN A 90 7.14 -7.17 -1.74
C GLN A 90 7.41 -8.40 -0.85
N ASP A 91 8.04 -8.21 0.30
CA ASP A 91 8.35 -9.22 1.32
C ASP A 91 7.26 -9.36 2.39
N PHE A 92 6.07 -8.76 2.13
CA PHE A 92 4.92 -8.69 3.04
C PHE A 92 5.18 -7.91 4.34
N ALA A 93 6.41 -7.81 4.82
CA ALA A 93 6.86 -7.11 6.03
C ALA A 93 5.95 -7.35 7.25
N LEU A 94 5.48 -8.58 7.46
CA LEU A 94 4.71 -8.95 8.65
C LEU A 94 5.59 -8.90 9.88
N PHE A 95 5.04 -8.46 11.00
CA PHE A 95 5.72 -8.44 12.29
C PHE A 95 5.83 -9.85 12.85
N PRO A 96 7.02 -10.48 12.88
CA PRO A 96 7.17 -11.90 13.21
C PRO A 96 6.85 -12.22 14.66
N HIS A 97 6.94 -11.24 15.55
CA HIS A 97 6.66 -11.34 16.99
C HIS A 97 5.20 -11.08 17.35
N LEU A 98 4.37 -10.68 16.39
CA LEU A 98 2.94 -10.45 16.57
C LEU A 98 2.13 -11.58 15.96
N THR A 99 0.98 -11.90 16.57
CA THR A 99 0.01 -12.82 15.98
C THR A 99 -0.62 -12.21 14.73
N VAL A 100 -1.29 -13.01 13.93
CA VAL A 100 -2.06 -12.59 12.75
C VAL A 100 -3.03 -11.46 13.11
N LYS A 101 -3.83 -11.65 14.15
CA LYS A 101 -4.77 -10.62 14.63
C LYS A 101 -4.06 -9.31 14.96
N LYS A 102 -2.97 -9.36 15.73
CA LYS A 102 -2.19 -8.17 16.10
C LYS A 102 -1.49 -7.52 14.91
N ASN A 103 -1.10 -8.29 13.89
CA ASN A 103 -0.58 -7.74 12.64
C ASN A 103 -1.64 -6.89 11.93
N ILE A 104 -2.86 -7.40 11.79
CA ILE A 104 -3.97 -6.69 11.14
C ILE A 104 -4.35 -5.43 11.92
N GLU A 105 -4.44 -5.54 13.24
CA GLU A 105 -4.85 -4.45 14.13
C GLU A 105 -3.76 -3.38 14.34
N PHE A 106 -2.53 -3.63 13.92
CA PHE A 106 -1.39 -2.77 14.23
C PHE A 106 -1.54 -1.32 13.76
N GLY A 107 -2.11 -1.11 12.57
CA GLY A 107 -2.36 0.23 12.03
C GLY A 107 -3.58 0.90 12.65
N VAL A 108 -4.59 0.12 12.99
CA VAL A 108 -5.87 0.61 13.54
C VAL A 108 -5.68 1.24 14.91
N THR A 109 -4.88 0.63 15.78
CA THR A 109 -4.64 1.11 17.16
C THR A 109 -3.91 2.44 17.25
N ARG A 110 -3.21 2.85 16.18
CA ARG A 110 -2.46 4.12 16.11
C ARG A 110 -3.27 5.28 15.55
N ASN A 111 -4.26 5.00 14.74
CA ASN A 111 -5.10 6.03 14.15
C ASN A 111 -6.19 6.42 15.17
N LYS A 112 -6.10 7.62 15.74
CA LYS A 112 -7.11 8.25 16.61
C LYS A 112 -8.39 8.64 15.83
N TYR A 113 -8.90 7.76 14.99
CA TYR A 113 -10.19 7.98 14.37
C TYR A 113 -11.26 7.39 15.29
N GLU A 114 -11.93 8.25 16.01
CA GLU A 114 -13.06 7.94 16.93
C GLU A 114 -14.25 7.23 16.25
N SER A 115 -14.13 6.90 14.96
CA SER A 115 -15.23 6.31 14.17
C SER A 115 -15.05 4.83 13.81
N PHE A 116 -14.05 4.11 14.36
CA PHE A 116 -13.83 2.68 14.09
C PHE A 116 -14.57 1.73 15.04
N ASP A 117 -15.71 2.13 15.58
CA ASP A 117 -16.55 1.24 16.42
C ASP A 117 -16.99 -0.05 15.71
N ASN A 118 -16.83 -0.13 14.38
CA ASN A 118 -17.22 -1.29 13.56
C ASN A 118 -16.05 -2.08 12.97
N PHE A 119 -14.77 -1.73 13.24
CA PHE A 119 -13.67 -2.53 12.73
C PHE A 119 -13.57 -3.87 13.47
N SER A 120 -13.62 -4.95 12.73
CA SER A 120 -13.41 -6.30 13.26
C SER A 120 -12.33 -7.04 12.47
N SER A 121 -11.18 -7.27 13.08
CA SER A 121 -10.12 -8.12 12.52
C SER A 121 -10.61 -9.54 12.23
N ASP A 122 -11.55 -10.05 13.03
CA ASP A 122 -12.14 -11.37 12.80
C ASP A 122 -13.03 -11.38 11.55
N HIS A 123 -13.79 -10.31 11.30
CA HIS A 123 -14.54 -10.17 10.06
C HIS A 123 -13.63 -10.11 8.84
N LEU A 124 -12.56 -9.33 8.93
CA LEU A 124 -11.59 -9.21 7.84
C LEU A 124 -10.86 -10.54 7.56
N LEU A 125 -10.49 -11.28 8.62
CA LEU A 125 -9.92 -12.62 8.49
C LEU A 125 -10.85 -13.59 7.77
N LYS A 126 -12.14 -13.53 8.08
CA LYS A 126 -13.14 -14.34 7.38
C LYS A 126 -13.27 -13.95 5.90
N LYS A 127 -13.27 -12.64 5.58
CA LYS A 127 -13.29 -12.13 4.20
C LYS A 127 -12.12 -12.66 3.35
N ILE A 128 -10.92 -12.74 3.93
CA ILE A 128 -9.71 -13.22 3.22
C ILE A 128 -9.53 -14.74 3.32
N GLY A 129 -10.55 -15.49 3.76
CA GLY A 129 -10.52 -16.96 3.84
C GLY A 129 -9.57 -17.53 4.89
N LEU A 130 -9.26 -16.78 5.96
CA LEU A 130 -8.34 -17.16 7.03
C LEU A 130 -9.02 -17.17 8.41
N ASP A 131 -10.30 -17.54 8.45
CA ASP A 131 -11.01 -17.74 9.72
C ASP A 131 -10.29 -18.76 10.61
N GLY A 132 -10.21 -18.50 11.91
CA GLY A 132 -9.49 -19.36 12.87
C GLY A 132 -7.96 -19.12 12.93
N PHE A 133 -7.41 -18.16 12.18
CA PHE A 133 -5.97 -17.88 12.15
C PHE A 133 -5.51 -16.82 13.16
N GLN A 134 -6.39 -16.26 13.94
CA GLN A 134 -6.15 -15.09 14.82
C GLN A 134 -4.89 -15.21 15.67
N GLN A 135 -4.64 -16.40 16.24
CA GLN A 135 -3.54 -16.66 17.18
C GLN A 135 -2.28 -17.22 16.52
N LYS A 136 -2.32 -17.51 15.22
CA LYS A 136 -1.13 -17.98 14.48
C LYS A 136 -0.09 -16.87 14.35
N TYR A 137 1.16 -17.25 14.10
CA TYR A 137 2.28 -16.34 13.84
C TYR A 137 2.71 -16.42 12.37
N PRO A 138 3.29 -15.35 11.80
CA PRO A 138 3.69 -15.29 10.39
C PRO A 138 4.54 -16.49 9.94
N HIS A 139 5.49 -16.94 10.75
CA HIS A 139 6.38 -18.06 10.42
C HIS A 139 5.68 -19.43 10.29
N THR A 140 4.43 -19.54 10.73
CA THR A 140 3.62 -20.78 10.61
C THR A 140 2.74 -20.79 9.36
N LEU A 141 2.83 -19.77 8.52
CA LEU A 141 1.94 -19.54 7.40
C LEU A 141 2.65 -19.76 6.06
N SER A 142 1.89 -20.24 5.07
CA SER A 142 2.32 -20.24 3.67
C SER A 142 2.49 -18.82 3.11
N GLY A 143 3.25 -18.68 2.01
CA GLY A 143 3.43 -17.37 1.36
C GLY A 143 2.11 -16.70 0.96
N GLY A 144 1.16 -17.44 0.42
CA GLY A 144 -0.17 -16.93 0.07
C GLY A 144 -1.00 -16.47 1.29
N GLU A 145 -0.92 -17.19 2.42
CA GLU A 145 -1.56 -16.77 3.67
C GLU A 145 -0.91 -15.50 4.23
N GLN A 146 0.43 -15.42 4.22
CA GLN A 146 1.15 -14.21 4.63
C GLN A 146 0.78 -13.01 3.78
N GLN A 147 0.67 -13.20 2.47
CA GLN A 147 0.25 -12.17 1.52
C GLN A 147 -1.15 -11.63 1.85
N ARG A 148 -2.13 -12.52 2.05
CA ARG A 148 -3.50 -12.12 2.41
C ARG A 148 -3.55 -11.35 3.73
N ILE A 149 -2.75 -11.75 4.71
CA ILE A 149 -2.65 -11.02 5.99
C ILE A 149 -1.99 -9.65 5.81
N ALA A 150 -0.95 -9.53 4.98
CA ALA A 150 -0.32 -8.25 4.68
C ALA A 150 -1.29 -7.30 3.96
N LEU A 151 -2.11 -7.82 3.05
CA LEU A 151 -3.19 -7.07 2.42
C LEU A 151 -4.22 -6.62 3.46
N ALA A 152 -4.73 -7.53 4.28
CA ALA A 152 -5.68 -7.21 5.35
C ALA A 152 -5.15 -6.14 6.31
N ARG A 153 -3.87 -6.21 6.69
CA ARG A 153 -3.21 -5.17 7.49
C ARG A 153 -3.17 -3.82 6.78
N ALA A 154 -2.90 -3.81 5.48
CA ALA A 154 -2.78 -2.57 4.73
C ALA A 154 -4.14 -1.87 4.53
N ILE A 155 -5.23 -2.63 4.37
CA ILE A 155 -6.58 -2.08 4.21
C ILE A 155 -7.29 -1.81 5.55
N SER A 156 -6.85 -2.40 6.65
CA SER A 156 -7.50 -2.26 7.97
C SER A 156 -7.58 -0.82 8.46
N THR A 157 -6.74 0.07 7.95
CA THR A 157 -6.73 1.51 8.26
C THR A 157 -7.66 2.33 7.35
N ILE A 158 -8.41 1.70 6.45
CA ILE A 158 -9.27 2.33 5.43
C ILE A 158 -8.49 3.44 4.70
N PRO A 159 -7.44 3.08 3.95
CA PRO A 159 -6.58 4.06 3.30
C PRO A 159 -7.28 4.69 2.10
N MET A 160 -7.00 5.98 1.83
CA MET A 160 -7.48 6.67 0.62
C MET A 160 -6.83 6.17 -0.67
N VAL A 161 -5.61 5.64 -0.57
CA VAL A 161 -4.83 5.07 -1.67
C VAL A 161 -4.13 3.81 -1.17
N MET A 162 -4.25 2.72 -1.92
CA MET A 162 -3.52 1.48 -1.68
C MET A 162 -2.36 1.35 -2.67
N LEU A 163 -1.15 1.24 -2.17
CA LEU A 163 0.07 1.00 -2.95
C LEU A 163 0.58 -0.41 -2.71
N MET A 164 0.87 -1.14 -3.79
CA MET A 164 1.34 -2.52 -3.71
C MET A 164 2.59 -2.71 -4.57
N ASP A 165 3.69 -3.11 -3.95
CA ASP A 165 4.97 -3.36 -4.62
C ASP A 165 5.12 -4.85 -4.94
N GLU A 166 4.95 -5.20 -6.22
CA GLU A 166 5.00 -6.58 -6.73
C GLU A 166 4.21 -7.60 -5.90
N PRO A 167 2.93 -7.32 -5.56
CA PRO A 167 2.19 -8.09 -4.55
C PRO A 167 2.03 -9.56 -4.88
N PHE A 168 2.22 -9.97 -6.14
CA PHE A 168 1.99 -11.33 -6.60
C PHE A 168 3.25 -12.03 -7.14
N SER A 169 4.45 -11.46 -6.94
CA SER A 169 5.69 -11.96 -7.56
C SER A 169 6.14 -13.33 -7.03
N GLY A 170 5.84 -13.65 -5.79
CA GLY A 170 6.25 -14.91 -5.13
C GLY A 170 5.29 -16.09 -5.32
N LEU A 171 4.21 -15.93 -6.12
CA LEU A 171 3.18 -16.95 -6.29
C LEU A 171 3.32 -17.70 -7.61
N ASP A 172 2.93 -18.98 -7.61
CA ASP A 172 2.73 -19.71 -8.86
C ASP A 172 1.57 -19.09 -9.68
N LYS A 173 1.53 -19.43 -10.98
CA LYS A 173 0.63 -18.77 -11.93
C LYS A 173 -0.85 -18.89 -11.53
N ARG A 174 -1.30 -20.06 -11.09
CA ARG A 174 -2.70 -20.31 -10.76
C ARG A 174 -3.12 -19.53 -9.52
N LEU A 175 -2.31 -19.64 -8.46
CA LEU A 175 -2.56 -18.96 -7.19
C LEU A 175 -2.48 -17.43 -7.35
N ARG A 176 -1.60 -16.95 -8.24
CA ARG A 176 -1.47 -15.52 -8.55
C ARG A 176 -2.75 -14.95 -9.15
N ASP A 177 -3.34 -15.64 -10.14
CA ASP A 177 -4.57 -15.16 -10.80
C ASP A 177 -5.74 -15.17 -9.80
N GLU A 178 -5.87 -16.21 -8.99
CA GLU A 178 -6.90 -16.35 -7.95
C GLU A 178 -6.80 -15.21 -6.90
N ILE A 179 -5.63 -15.05 -6.28
CA ILE A 179 -5.41 -14.03 -5.23
C ILE A 179 -5.51 -12.60 -5.81
N ARG A 180 -5.08 -12.37 -7.06
CA ARG A 180 -5.26 -11.08 -7.72
C ARG A 180 -6.74 -10.70 -7.82
N ASP A 181 -7.58 -11.62 -8.28
CA ASP A 181 -8.99 -11.36 -8.49
C ASP A 181 -9.70 -11.15 -7.15
N GLU A 182 -9.42 -11.98 -6.13
CA GLU A 182 -9.88 -11.79 -4.75
C GLU A 182 -9.43 -10.42 -4.17
N THR A 183 -8.17 -10.02 -4.42
CA THR A 183 -7.65 -8.72 -3.96
C THR A 183 -8.41 -7.56 -4.59
N ILE A 184 -8.68 -7.62 -5.89
CA ILE A 184 -9.42 -6.56 -6.61
C ILE A 184 -10.87 -6.48 -6.13
N GLU A 185 -11.51 -7.61 -5.87
CA GLU A 185 -12.87 -7.63 -5.30
C GLU A 185 -12.90 -7.00 -3.92
N LEU A 186 -12.01 -7.41 -3.04
CA LEU A 186 -11.91 -6.87 -1.68
C LEU A 186 -11.70 -5.34 -1.67
N LEU A 187 -10.84 -4.82 -2.55
CA LEU A 187 -10.58 -3.38 -2.67
C LEU A 187 -11.74 -2.57 -3.27
N LYS A 188 -12.70 -3.21 -3.93
CA LYS A 188 -13.90 -2.54 -4.46
C LYS A 188 -15.05 -2.49 -3.44
N GLU A 189 -15.05 -3.37 -2.47
CA GLU A 189 -16.08 -3.46 -1.44
C GLU A 189 -15.84 -2.49 -0.27
N GLU A 190 -14.60 -2.02 -0.08
CA GLU A 190 -14.20 -1.06 0.95
C GLU A 190 -14.14 0.38 0.39
#